data_8b7178a432026834feb7045abf3313a7
#
_entry.id   8b7178a432026834feb7045abf3313a7
#
_cell.length_a   1.000
_cell.length_b   1.000
_cell.length_c   1.000
_cell.angle_alpha   90.00
_cell.angle_beta   90.00
_cell.angle_gamma   90.00
#
_symmetry.space_group_name_H-M   'P 1'
#
loop_
_entity.id
_entity.type
_entity.pdbx_description
1 polymer ?
#
loop_
_entity_poly.entity_id
_entity_poly.type
_entity_poly.pdbx_seq_one_letter_code
_entity_poly.pdbx_strand_id
1 'polypeptide(L)'
;HEKYYGFTHQYPELLEQAVYGLAEWNADKLNTANLIAVPGCYPTAAQLSLKPLIDGGLLDLTQWPGINATSGVSGAGRKAAISNSFCEVSLQPYGVFTHRHQPEIAVHLGAEVIFTPHLGNFPRGILETITCRLKAGVTHAQVADVLQKAYG
;
A
#
# COMPACT_ATOMS: atom_id res chain seq x y z
N HIS A 1 2.00 1.71 16.99
CA HIS A 1 2.98 0.62 16.94
C HIS A 1 2.51 -0.61 17.68
N GLU A 2 2.01 -0.50 18.92
CA GLU A 2 1.62 -1.65 19.76
C GLU A 2 0.63 -2.58 19.06
N LYS A 3 -0.44 -2.02 18.50
CA LYS A 3 -1.51 -2.81 17.85
C LYS A 3 -1.02 -3.66 16.67
N TYR A 4 -0.07 -3.15 15.87
CA TYR A 4 0.31 -3.79 14.59
C TYR A 4 1.72 -4.38 14.59
N TYR A 5 2.58 -3.89 15.48
CA TYR A 5 3.98 -4.34 15.58
C TYR A 5 4.29 -5.08 16.88
N GLY A 6 3.37 -5.04 17.86
CA GLY A 6 3.50 -5.77 19.13
C GLY A 6 4.57 -5.22 20.08
N PHE A 7 4.99 -3.96 19.90
CA PHE A 7 5.93 -3.30 20.81
C PHE A 7 5.61 -1.81 20.95
N THR A 8 5.99 -1.24 22.11
CA THR A 8 5.94 0.21 22.36
C THR A 8 7.17 0.86 21.74
N HIS A 9 6.98 1.92 20.95
CA HIS A 9 8.09 2.66 20.37
C HIS A 9 8.89 3.39 21.46
N GLN A 10 10.21 3.21 21.48
CA GLN A 10 11.08 3.78 22.52
C GLN A 10 11.24 5.31 22.44
N TYR A 11 11.05 5.87 21.25
CA TYR A 11 11.22 7.28 20.94
C TYR A 11 10.00 7.79 20.15
N PRO A 12 8.82 7.92 20.79
CA PRO A 12 7.59 8.30 20.09
C PRO A 12 7.66 9.69 19.46
N GLU A 13 8.46 10.60 20.03
CA GLU A 13 8.70 11.94 19.50
C GLU A 13 9.36 11.97 18.12
N LEU A 14 10.08 10.91 17.75
CA LEU A 14 10.67 10.78 16.41
C LEU A 14 9.61 10.45 15.36
N LEU A 15 8.51 9.82 15.75
CA LEU A 15 7.43 9.50 14.83
C LEU A 15 6.75 10.76 14.27
N GLU A 16 6.67 11.81 15.07
CA GLU A 16 6.07 13.09 14.67
C GLU A 16 6.97 13.86 13.69
N GLN A 17 8.29 13.59 13.73
CA GLN A 17 9.28 14.22 12.86
C GLN A 17 9.48 13.48 11.55
N ALA A 18 9.07 12.21 11.48
CA ALA A 18 9.30 11.37 10.32
C ALA A 18 8.40 11.80 9.14
N VAL A 19 9.01 12.00 7.99
CA VAL A 19 8.30 12.21 6.72
C VAL A 19 8.04 10.87 6.05
N TYR A 20 6.80 10.64 5.64
CA TYR A 20 6.46 9.43 4.89
C TYR A 20 7.07 9.48 3.49
N GLY A 21 7.88 8.47 3.18
CA GLY A 21 8.83 8.45 2.06
C GLY A 21 8.25 8.05 0.71
N LEU A 22 6.94 8.27 0.46
CA LEU A 22 6.36 8.13 -0.88
C LEU A 22 6.69 9.40 -1.66
N ALA A 23 7.73 9.31 -2.51
CA ALA A 23 8.35 10.46 -3.16
C ALA A 23 7.38 11.21 -4.09
N GLU A 24 6.53 10.50 -4.80
CA GLU A 24 5.54 11.06 -5.73
C GLU A 24 4.56 12.03 -5.05
N TRP A 25 4.34 11.88 -3.74
CA TRP A 25 3.40 12.71 -2.97
C TRP A 25 4.05 13.63 -1.95
N ASN A 26 5.30 13.39 -1.60
CA ASN A 26 5.98 14.08 -0.52
C ASN A 26 7.36 14.65 -0.92
N ALA A 27 7.65 14.80 -2.21
CA ALA A 27 8.95 15.26 -2.71
C ALA A 27 9.46 16.51 -2.00
N ASP A 28 8.62 17.55 -1.87
CA ASP A 28 9.01 18.82 -1.23
C ASP A 28 9.39 18.64 0.25
N LYS A 29 8.65 17.80 0.98
CA LYS A 29 8.93 17.49 2.38
C LYS A 29 10.18 16.63 2.55
N LEU A 30 10.41 15.72 1.61
CA LEU A 30 11.56 14.83 1.63
C LEU A 30 12.88 15.55 1.41
N ASN A 31 12.88 16.65 0.65
CA ASN A 31 14.08 17.47 0.40
C ASN A 31 14.69 18.06 1.68
N THR A 32 13.90 18.23 2.73
CA THR A 32 14.34 18.82 4.02
C THR A 32 14.21 17.84 5.18
N ALA A 33 13.80 16.61 4.94
CA ALA A 33 13.56 15.62 5.98
C ALA A 33 14.88 15.06 6.56
N ASN A 34 14.99 15.06 7.89
CA ASN A 34 16.08 14.38 8.60
C ASN A 34 15.75 12.92 8.94
N LEU A 35 14.48 12.57 8.92
CA LEU A 35 14.00 11.22 9.21
C LEU A 35 12.91 10.85 8.22
N ILE A 36 13.07 9.71 7.54
CA ILE A 36 12.16 9.25 6.51
C ILE A 36 11.60 7.89 6.90
N ALA A 37 10.27 7.80 6.99
CA ALA A 37 9.55 6.54 7.16
C ALA A 37 9.29 5.93 5.78
N VAL A 38 10.07 4.91 5.41
CA VAL A 38 9.95 4.27 4.10
C VAL A 38 8.64 3.49 3.99
N PRO A 39 7.85 3.71 2.93
CA PRO A 39 6.61 2.98 2.70
C PRO A 39 6.80 1.47 2.64
N GLY A 40 5.81 0.71 3.08
CA GLY A 40 5.74 -0.71 2.80
C GLY A 40 5.57 -0.97 1.29
N CYS A 41 5.98 -2.16 0.84
CA CYS A 41 5.95 -2.49 -0.59
C CYS A 41 4.53 -2.53 -1.18
N TYR A 42 3.57 -3.16 -0.52
CA TYR A 42 2.16 -3.13 -0.91
C TYR A 42 1.53 -1.73 -0.76
N PRO A 43 1.75 -0.98 0.35
CA PRO A 43 1.27 0.39 0.46
C PRO A 43 1.74 1.31 -0.67
N THR A 44 2.97 1.14 -1.14
CA THR A 44 3.49 1.90 -2.28
C THR A 44 2.64 1.67 -3.53
N ALA A 45 2.43 0.42 -3.92
CA ALA A 45 1.67 0.09 -5.13
C ALA A 45 0.19 0.50 -5.02
N ALA A 46 -0.45 0.23 -3.86
CA ALA A 46 -1.83 0.59 -3.60
C ALA A 46 -2.07 2.11 -3.65
N GLN A 47 -1.19 2.87 -3.00
CA GLN A 47 -1.32 4.33 -2.95
C GLN A 47 -1.07 4.97 -4.32
N LEU A 48 -0.06 4.55 -5.05
CA LEU A 48 0.20 5.05 -6.40
C LEU A 48 -1.00 4.78 -7.34
N SER A 49 -1.72 3.69 -7.13
CA SER A 49 -2.89 3.36 -7.95
C SER A 49 -4.16 4.14 -7.56
N LEU A 50 -4.44 4.26 -6.25
CA LEU A 50 -5.71 4.77 -5.75
C LEU A 50 -5.71 6.26 -5.43
N LYS A 51 -4.58 6.80 -4.96
CA LYS A 51 -4.53 8.17 -4.47
C LYS A 51 -4.92 9.22 -5.52
N PRO A 52 -4.48 9.16 -6.78
CA PRO A 52 -4.94 10.12 -7.81
C PRO A 52 -6.45 10.11 -8.00
N LEU A 53 -7.08 8.93 -7.92
CA LEU A 53 -8.51 8.77 -8.08
C LEU A 53 -9.30 9.32 -6.88
N ILE A 54 -8.75 9.13 -5.68
CA ILE A 54 -9.34 9.64 -4.43
C ILE A 54 -9.22 11.16 -4.39
N ASP A 55 -8.02 11.71 -4.60
CA ASP A 55 -7.75 13.15 -4.58
C ASP A 55 -8.51 13.88 -5.70
N GLY A 56 -8.70 13.23 -6.86
CA GLY A 56 -9.56 13.68 -7.93
C GLY A 56 -11.07 13.59 -7.65
N GLY A 57 -11.45 13.02 -6.52
CA GLY A 57 -12.83 12.87 -6.10
C GLY A 57 -13.67 11.92 -6.97
N LEU A 58 -13.02 10.99 -7.68
CA LEU A 58 -13.67 10.11 -8.65
C LEU A 58 -14.28 8.84 -8.03
N LEU A 59 -13.80 8.41 -6.85
CA LEU A 59 -14.26 7.17 -6.22
C LEU A 59 -15.50 7.36 -5.35
N ASP A 60 -16.38 6.36 -5.39
CA ASP A 60 -17.45 6.18 -4.42
C ASP A 60 -16.90 5.40 -3.22
N LEU A 61 -16.43 6.12 -2.20
CA LEU A 61 -15.83 5.55 -1.00
C LEU A 61 -16.84 4.98 0.00
N THR A 62 -18.15 4.99 -0.30
CA THR A 62 -19.14 4.22 0.45
C THR A 62 -18.92 2.72 0.25
N GLN A 63 -18.23 2.34 -0.81
CA GLN A 63 -17.74 0.99 -1.06
C GLN A 63 -16.21 0.98 -0.99
N TRP A 64 -15.69 0.23 -0.06
CA TRP A 64 -14.25 0.14 0.14
C TRP A 64 -13.55 -0.49 -1.08
N PRO A 65 -12.48 0.11 -1.59
CA PRO A 65 -11.66 -0.53 -2.61
C PRO A 65 -11.12 -1.87 -2.14
N GLY A 66 -11.26 -2.89 -2.99
CA GLY A 66 -10.70 -4.22 -2.76
C GLY A 66 -9.32 -4.35 -3.44
N ILE A 67 -8.29 -4.66 -2.67
CA ILE A 67 -6.91 -4.79 -3.12
C ILE A 67 -6.49 -6.25 -2.97
N ASN A 68 -6.35 -6.97 -4.09
CA ASN A 68 -5.77 -8.29 -4.14
C ASN A 68 -4.32 -8.16 -4.63
N ALA A 69 -3.39 -8.38 -3.72
CA ALA A 69 -1.98 -8.16 -3.97
C ALA A 69 -1.19 -9.48 -3.94
N THR A 70 -0.32 -9.70 -4.90
CA THR A 70 0.54 -10.88 -4.94
C THR A 70 2.01 -10.44 -4.95
N SER A 71 2.77 -10.91 -3.96
CA SER A 71 4.21 -10.65 -3.84
C SER A 71 5.03 -11.89 -4.11
N GLY A 72 6.17 -11.71 -4.76
CA GLY A 72 7.19 -12.73 -4.83
C GLY A 72 7.82 -13.04 -3.47
N VAL A 73 8.47 -14.20 -3.35
CA VAL A 73 9.01 -14.74 -2.09
C VAL A 73 10.05 -13.84 -1.42
N SER A 74 10.78 -13.01 -2.19
CA SER A 74 11.76 -12.07 -1.61
C SER A 74 11.10 -11.03 -0.69
N GLY A 75 9.81 -10.75 -0.86
CA GLY A 75 9.04 -9.86 0.00
C GLY A 75 8.83 -10.39 1.42
N ALA A 76 8.94 -11.70 1.63
CA ALA A 76 8.88 -12.32 2.95
C ALA A 76 10.14 -12.07 3.81
N GLY A 77 11.18 -11.45 3.24
CA GLY A 77 12.42 -11.12 3.93
C GLY A 77 13.42 -12.29 3.97
N ARG A 78 14.49 -12.13 4.77
CA ARG A 78 15.64 -13.07 4.79
C ARG A 78 15.48 -14.24 5.78
N LYS A 79 14.47 -14.21 6.64
CA LYS A 79 14.27 -15.28 7.61
C LYS A 79 13.83 -16.55 6.89
N ALA A 80 14.61 -17.61 6.99
CA ALA A 80 14.24 -18.90 6.42
C ALA A 80 13.03 -19.47 7.18
N ALA A 81 12.01 -19.83 6.43
CA ALA A 81 10.81 -20.50 6.93
C ALA A 81 10.22 -21.38 5.82
N ILE A 82 9.50 -22.44 6.20
CA ILE A 82 8.82 -23.30 5.23
C ILE A 82 7.87 -22.49 4.35
N SER A 83 7.12 -21.56 4.96
CA SER A 83 6.14 -20.71 4.28
C SER A 83 6.73 -19.80 3.20
N ASN A 84 8.05 -19.57 3.17
CA ASN A 84 8.74 -18.80 2.14
C ASN A 84 9.81 -19.59 1.39
N SER A 85 9.85 -20.89 1.59
CA SER A 85 10.64 -21.81 0.77
C SER A 85 9.99 -21.91 -0.61
N PHE A 86 10.76 -21.65 -1.68
CA PHE A 86 10.23 -21.55 -3.03
C PHE A 86 9.42 -22.76 -3.49
N CYS A 87 9.85 -23.98 -3.10
CA CYS A 87 9.16 -25.23 -3.46
C CYS A 87 7.87 -25.47 -2.66
N GLU A 88 7.70 -24.80 -1.52
CA GLU A 88 6.54 -24.95 -0.64
C GLU A 88 5.52 -23.82 -0.85
N VAL A 89 5.91 -22.71 -1.50
CA VAL A 89 5.03 -21.61 -1.78
C VAL A 89 4.01 -21.99 -2.85
N SER A 90 2.75 -21.95 -2.49
CA SER A 90 1.64 -21.93 -3.43
C SER A 90 0.94 -20.59 -3.33
N LEU A 91 0.37 -20.09 -4.42
CA LEU A 91 -0.36 -18.82 -4.39
C LEU A 91 -1.49 -18.89 -3.37
N GLN A 92 -1.27 -18.32 -2.20
CA GLN A 92 -2.21 -18.37 -1.09
C GLN A 92 -2.28 -17.04 -0.35
N PRO A 93 -3.46 -16.64 0.14
CA PRO A 93 -3.61 -15.45 0.96
C PRO A 93 -2.98 -15.67 2.34
N TYR A 94 -2.46 -14.59 2.93
CA TYR A 94 -1.95 -14.59 4.29
C TYR A 94 -2.28 -13.28 4.99
N GLY A 95 -2.36 -13.30 6.32
CA GLY A 95 -2.59 -12.11 7.13
C GLY A 95 -3.84 -11.31 6.76
N VAL A 96 -4.88 -11.96 6.23
CA VAL A 96 -6.14 -11.30 5.85
C VAL A 96 -6.73 -10.59 7.07
N PHE A 97 -7.07 -9.30 6.95
CA PHE A 97 -7.53 -8.38 8.00
C PHE A 97 -6.57 -8.16 9.17
N THR A 98 -5.39 -8.80 9.17
CA THR A 98 -4.40 -8.65 10.24
C THR A 98 -3.05 -8.12 9.78
N HIS A 99 -2.87 -8.02 8.46
CA HIS A 99 -1.60 -7.57 7.88
C HIS A 99 -1.36 -6.08 8.19
N ARG A 100 -0.15 -5.77 8.70
CA ARG A 100 0.24 -4.40 9.12
C ARG A 100 0.18 -3.34 8.02
N HIS A 101 0.21 -3.74 6.74
CA HIS A 101 0.11 -2.80 5.62
C HIS A 101 -1.31 -2.29 5.38
N GLN A 102 -2.37 -3.01 5.83
CA GLN A 102 -3.74 -2.52 5.65
C GLN A 102 -3.98 -1.16 6.32
N PRO A 103 -3.66 -0.96 7.61
CA PRO A 103 -3.82 0.35 8.23
C PRO A 103 -2.90 1.42 7.64
N GLU A 104 -1.70 1.06 7.17
CA GLU A 104 -0.81 2.00 6.48
C GLU A 104 -1.46 2.51 5.18
N ILE A 105 -2.01 1.61 4.37
CA ILE A 105 -2.74 1.97 3.15
C ILE A 105 -3.92 2.88 3.48
N ALA A 106 -4.77 2.49 4.43
CA ALA A 106 -5.97 3.24 4.79
C ALA A 106 -5.67 4.66 5.28
N VAL A 107 -4.69 4.79 6.18
CA VAL A 107 -4.29 6.10 6.74
C VAL A 107 -3.77 7.05 5.66
N HIS A 108 -2.90 6.57 4.78
CA HIS A 108 -2.28 7.43 3.75
C HIS A 108 -3.20 7.69 2.54
N LEU A 109 -4.18 6.84 2.29
CA LEU A 109 -5.24 7.11 1.32
C LEU A 109 -6.35 8.02 1.87
N GLY A 110 -6.51 8.07 3.19
CA GLY A 110 -7.67 8.70 3.83
C GLY A 110 -8.97 7.95 3.55
N ALA A 111 -8.90 6.64 3.30
CA ALA A 111 -10.04 5.79 2.96
C ALA A 111 -9.82 4.35 3.47
N GLU A 112 -10.89 3.71 3.92
CA GLU A 112 -10.84 2.30 4.28
C GLU A 112 -10.70 1.42 3.03
N VAL A 113 -10.00 0.29 3.18
CA VAL A 113 -9.76 -0.67 2.10
C VAL A 113 -9.93 -2.11 2.59
N ILE A 114 -10.24 -3.02 1.67
CA ILE A 114 -10.15 -4.46 1.90
C ILE A 114 -8.84 -4.93 1.26
N PHE A 115 -7.88 -5.35 2.08
CA PHE A 115 -6.57 -5.76 1.62
C PHE A 115 -6.35 -7.25 1.82
N THR A 116 -6.08 -7.96 0.71
CA THR A 116 -5.82 -9.40 0.70
C THR A 116 -4.45 -9.67 0.07
N PRO A 117 -3.38 -9.78 0.87
CA PRO A 117 -2.07 -10.13 0.35
C PRO A 117 -1.94 -11.62 0.07
N HIS A 118 -1.20 -11.95 -0.99
CA HIS A 118 -0.86 -13.32 -1.38
C HIS A 118 0.66 -13.44 -1.52
N LEU A 119 1.19 -14.60 -1.17
CA LEU A 119 2.55 -14.96 -1.49
C LEU A 119 2.56 -15.85 -2.72
N GLY A 120 3.27 -15.45 -3.76
CA GLY A 120 3.37 -16.17 -5.02
C GLY A 120 4.72 -16.88 -5.19
N ASN A 121 4.75 -17.93 -6.00
CA ASN A 121 5.94 -18.74 -6.28
C ASN A 121 6.84 -18.15 -7.38
N PHE A 122 7.11 -16.86 -7.28
CA PHE A 122 8.07 -16.16 -8.16
C PHE A 122 9.04 -15.35 -7.29
N PRO A 123 10.25 -15.04 -7.78
CA PRO A 123 11.30 -14.49 -6.90
C PRO A 123 11.02 -13.08 -6.43
N ARG A 124 10.57 -12.16 -7.29
CA ARG A 124 10.48 -10.72 -7.00
C ARG A 124 9.29 -10.06 -7.67
N GLY A 125 8.91 -8.91 -7.14
CA GLY A 125 7.86 -8.05 -7.68
C GLY A 125 6.56 -8.18 -6.92
N ILE A 126 5.66 -7.23 -7.21
CA ILE A 126 4.31 -7.19 -6.68
C ILE A 126 3.37 -6.92 -7.84
N LEU A 127 2.28 -7.68 -7.91
CA LEU A 127 1.13 -7.41 -8.75
C LEU A 127 -0.06 -7.12 -7.84
N GLU A 128 -0.71 -5.98 -8.04
CA GLU A 128 -1.96 -5.66 -7.36
C GLU A 128 -3.10 -5.53 -8.36
N THR A 129 -4.19 -6.25 -8.11
CA THR A 129 -5.46 -6.06 -8.80
C THR A 129 -6.39 -5.34 -7.86
N ILE A 130 -6.75 -4.11 -8.23
CA ILE A 130 -7.58 -3.25 -7.39
C ILE A 130 -8.94 -3.06 -8.04
N THR A 131 -9.99 -3.39 -7.28
CA THR A 131 -11.38 -3.16 -7.68
C THR A 131 -11.94 -2.02 -6.86
N CYS A 132 -12.40 -0.98 -7.53
CA CYS A 132 -13.02 0.18 -6.88
C CYS A 132 -14.26 0.63 -7.66
N ARG A 133 -15.15 1.34 -6.97
CA ARG A 133 -16.36 1.91 -7.58
C ARG A 133 -16.13 3.37 -7.91
N LEU A 134 -16.39 3.73 -9.16
CA LEU A 134 -16.44 5.13 -9.58
C LEU A 134 -17.78 5.77 -9.18
N LYS A 135 -17.77 7.07 -8.89
CA LYS A 135 -19.01 7.84 -8.73
C LYS A 135 -19.82 7.85 -10.03
N ALA A 136 -21.12 8.01 -9.91
CA ALA A 136 -21.99 8.13 -11.07
C ALA A 136 -21.55 9.28 -11.99
N GLY A 137 -21.50 9.03 -13.30
CA GLY A 137 -21.11 10.01 -14.30
C GLY A 137 -19.60 10.19 -14.50
N VAL A 138 -18.76 9.52 -13.73
CA VAL A 138 -17.29 9.52 -13.96
C VAL A 138 -16.99 8.72 -15.22
N THR A 139 -16.21 9.31 -16.11
CA THR A 139 -15.81 8.74 -17.40
C THR A 139 -14.39 8.18 -17.37
N HIS A 140 -14.08 7.27 -18.29
CA HIS A 140 -12.72 6.75 -18.48
C HIS A 140 -11.70 7.89 -18.76
N ALA A 141 -12.11 8.92 -19.52
CA ALA A 141 -11.24 10.06 -19.80
C ALA A 141 -10.83 10.82 -18.52
N GLN A 142 -11.75 11.01 -17.57
CA GLN A 142 -11.43 11.64 -16.28
C GLN A 142 -10.47 10.78 -15.43
N VAL A 143 -10.63 9.46 -15.47
CA VAL A 143 -9.68 8.54 -14.81
C VAL A 143 -8.29 8.65 -15.43
N ALA A 144 -8.21 8.63 -16.76
CA ALA A 144 -6.94 8.79 -17.47
C ALA A 144 -6.28 10.15 -17.18
N ASP A 145 -7.06 11.23 -17.14
CA ASP A 145 -6.58 12.59 -16.89
C ASP A 145 -5.94 12.73 -15.48
N VAL A 146 -6.57 12.21 -14.42
CA VAL A 146 -5.99 12.29 -13.08
C VAL A 146 -4.70 11.47 -12.95
N LEU A 147 -4.61 10.32 -13.63
CA LEU A 147 -3.38 9.52 -13.66
C LEU A 147 -2.28 10.22 -14.48
N GLN A 148 -2.62 10.81 -15.62
CA GLN A 148 -1.69 11.60 -16.42
C GLN A 148 -1.16 12.82 -15.66
N LYS A 149 -2.00 13.51 -14.90
CA LYS A 149 -1.59 14.64 -14.06
C LYS A 149 -0.68 14.22 -12.90
N ALA A 150 -0.88 13.01 -12.38
CA ALA A 150 -0.09 12.52 -11.27
C ALA A 150 1.30 12.01 -11.70
N TYR A 151 1.41 11.44 -12.89
CA TYR A 151 2.60 10.65 -13.30
C TYR A 151 3.12 10.95 -14.71
N GLY A 152 2.47 11.82 -15.47
CA GLY A 152 2.81 12.16 -16.87
C GLY A 152 3.86 13.23 -17.04
#